data_81c7a526b2eda5932047256e65349c4e
#
_entry.id   81c7a526b2eda5932047256e65349c4e
#
_cell.length_a   1.000
_cell.length_b   1.000
_cell.length_c   1.000
_cell.angle_alpha   90.00
_cell.angle_beta   90.00
_cell.angle_gamma   90.00
#
_symmetry.space_group_name_H-M   'P 1'
#
loop_
_entity.id
_entity.type
_entity.pdbx_description
1 polymer ?
#
loop_
_entity_poly.entity_id
_entity_poly.type
_entity_poly.pdbx_seq_one_letter_code
_entity_poly.pdbx_strand_id
1 'polypeptide(L)'
;MPLDAILLTALRRELENSLLGAKIDRISMPEKDVLILSVHSREQGSRRALISVRPGSARISLTEQTMENPPQPPMFCMLLRKYLIGARITALEQPLGERLLILRLDTVDELNCRGEKTLVLELMGKGLNLLLLDGDGHILDCIRRVDYEDPNRRALLPGLFYTLPPQQEKPSFFRTEREECERLLTHADRTQPPDKWLLDTFGGLSPLLCRELSLGGWEGLGAALDALRMRIDTGDFTPVMISVDGMPKDYTFQPVYQYGSRAELTEFSSFSELLDTFYRKKDQQENLRRRSADLTRTAKTARDRLLRKIAAREQELLETEKREEYRRRGDLITANMYRLKRGMRSFEAQDYYEPDCPTVAVPLDERKTPQQNAAYNYKLYNKAKTANRMLTELIAAAREDEAYLESVLDELSRAECDRDLADIRRELVNAGYIKEKTQGKRQKQPAARKPLRFVSDSGTEILVGRGNVQNDELTLHIARRTDLWLHVQKLPGSHVIVSQAEGEADEETIRQAAALAATYSQAKTGGKVAVDCTQVRFVKKPSGAKPGRVIYTDYRTIITAADEALAERLRKD
;
A
#
# COMPACT_ATOMS: atom_id res chain seq x y z
N MET A 1 -1.42 14.16 15.74
CA MET A 1 -2.07 12.95 16.27
C MET A 1 -3.52 13.32 16.55
N PRO A 2 -4.48 12.57 16.04
CA PRO A 2 -5.89 12.91 16.22
C PRO A 2 -6.41 12.75 17.66
N LEU A 3 -5.83 11.86 18.46
CA LEU A 3 -6.20 11.70 19.86
C LEU A 3 -5.62 12.85 20.70
N ASP A 4 -6.39 13.90 20.90
CA ASP A 4 -6.06 15.02 21.78
C ASP A 4 -6.62 14.84 23.19
N ALA A 5 -6.38 15.82 24.07
CA ALA A 5 -6.80 15.73 25.44
C ALA A 5 -8.33 15.79 25.60
N ILE A 6 -9.03 16.53 24.74
CA ILE A 6 -10.50 16.67 24.78
C ILE A 6 -11.15 15.37 24.34
N LEU A 7 -10.69 14.81 23.21
CA LEU A 7 -11.17 13.51 22.73
C LEU A 7 -10.90 12.40 23.76
N LEU A 8 -9.74 12.44 24.44
CA LEU A 8 -9.45 11.50 25.52
C LEU A 8 -10.42 11.68 26.71
N THR A 9 -10.83 12.91 27.01
CA THR A 9 -11.84 13.18 28.05
C THR A 9 -13.20 12.58 27.66
N ALA A 10 -13.62 12.77 26.40
CA ALA A 10 -14.87 12.19 25.90
C ALA A 10 -14.82 10.65 25.95
N LEU A 11 -13.73 10.07 25.49
CA LEU A 11 -13.50 8.62 25.50
C LEU A 11 -13.42 8.06 26.92
N ARG A 12 -12.76 8.76 27.87
CA ARG A 12 -12.69 8.36 29.27
C ARG A 12 -14.10 8.24 29.88
N ARG A 13 -14.98 9.25 29.65
CA ARG A 13 -16.38 9.20 30.10
C ARG A 13 -17.13 8.00 29.55
N GLU A 14 -16.93 7.65 28.28
CA GLU A 14 -17.52 6.45 27.68
C GLU A 14 -16.98 5.17 28.32
N LEU A 15 -15.65 5.08 28.51
CA LEU A 15 -15.00 3.91 29.08
C LEU A 15 -15.33 3.72 30.55
N GLU A 16 -15.54 4.78 31.32
CA GLU A 16 -16.00 4.70 32.72
C GLU A 16 -17.30 3.91 32.83
N ASN A 17 -18.28 4.17 31.97
CA ASN A 17 -19.55 3.46 31.96
C ASN A 17 -19.41 1.95 31.71
N SER A 18 -18.35 1.55 31.00
CA SER A 18 -18.15 0.15 30.59
C SER A 18 -17.13 -0.61 31.43
N LEU A 19 -16.13 0.08 31.98
CA LEU A 19 -14.99 -0.53 32.65
C LEU A 19 -15.02 -0.38 34.17
N LEU A 20 -15.67 0.67 34.70
CA LEU A 20 -15.70 0.90 36.15
C LEU A 20 -16.39 -0.25 36.86
N GLY A 21 -15.77 -0.77 37.92
CA GLY A 21 -16.27 -1.92 38.67
C GLY A 21 -16.10 -3.28 37.98
N ALA A 22 -15.65 -3.31 36.72
CA ALA A 22 -15.44 -4.57 36.01
C ALA A 22 -14.20 -5.31 36.51
N LYS A 23 -14.26 -6.64 36.46
CA LYS A 23 -13.16 -7.55 36.79
C LYS A 23 -12.37 -7.93 35.54
N ILE A 24 -11.07 -7.98 35.64
CA ILE A 24 -10.20 -8.41 34.55
C ILE A 24 -10.12 -9.94 34.54
N ASP A 25 -10.68 -10.57 33.51
CA ASP A 25 -10.71 -12.03 33.37
C ASP A 25 -9.52 -12.55 32.53
N ARG A 26 -9.12 -11.80 31.50
CA ARG A 26 -8.07 -12.23 30.60
C ARG A 26 -7.23 -11.05 30.11
N ILE A 27 -5.91 -11.31 29.96
CA ILE A 27 -4.95 -10.34 29.43
C ILE A 27 -4.20 -10.98 28.26
N SER A 28 -4.14 -10.30 27.14
CA SER A 28 -3.38 -10.72 25.96
C SER A 28 -2.66 -9.56 25.31
N MET A 29 -1.52 -9.84 24.69
CA MET A 29 -0.74 -8.90 23.91
C MET A 29 -0.46 -9.50 22.53
N PRO A 30 -1.34 -9.24 21.57
CA PRO A 30 -1.16 -9.71 20.18
C PRO A 30 0.12 -9.18 19.52
N GLU A 31 0.49 -7.95 19.86
CA GLU A 31 1.73 -7.28 19.45
C GLU A 31 2.45 -6.70 20.67
N LYS A 32 3.73 -6.37 20.53
CA LYS A 32 4.54 -5.81 21.63
C LYS A 32 3.97 -4.52 22.23
N ASP A 33 3.28 -3.74 21.41
CA ASP A 33 2.75 -2.41 21.74
C ASP A 33 1.22 -2.38 21.86
N VAL A 34 0.56 -3.54 21.83
CA VAL A 34 -0.92 -3.67 21.90
C VAL A 34 -1.32 -4.64 23.00
N LEU A 35 -2.09 -4.12 23.96
CA LEU A 35 -2.66 -4.87 25.06
C LEU A 35 -4.18 -4.98 24.88
N ILE A 36 -4.75 -6.14 25.16
CA ILE A 36 -6.19 -6.38 25.24
C ILE A 36 -6.53 -6.89 26.64
N LEU A 37 -7.37 -6.15 27.34
CA LEU A 37 -7.97 -6.52 28.60
C LEU A 37 -9.39 -7.04 28.33
N SER A 38 -9.65 -8.32 28.60
CA SER A 38 -11.01 -8.84 28.65
C SER A 38 -11.53 -8.64 30.06
N VAL A 39 -12.61 -7.88 30.18
CA VAL A 39 -13.21 -7.53 31.45
C VAL A 39 -14.65 -8.00 31.50
N HIS A 40 -15.14 -8.27 32.70
CA HIS A 40 -16.52 -8.65 32.92
C HIS A 40 -17.15 -7.85 34.07
N SER A 41 -18.33 -7.29 33.84
CA SER A 41 -19.15 -6.66 34.86
C SER A 41 -20.55 -7.27 34.85
N ARG A 42 -21.26 -7.15 35.98
CA ARG A 42 -22.63 -7.66 36.10
C ARG A 42 -23.62 -6.90 35.22
N GLU A 43 -23.37 -5.60 35.00
CA GLU A 43 -24.29 -4.72 34.29
C GLU A 43 -24.04 -4.73 32.77
N GLN A 44 -22.75 -4.73 32.35
CA GLN A 44 -22.36 -4.57 30.95
C GLN A 44 -21.91 -5.89 30.29
N GLY A 45 -21.85 -7.01 31.05
CA GLY A 45 -21.35 -8.28 30.57
C GLY A 45 -19.87 -8.29 30.26
N SER A 46 -19.46 -9.09 29.29
CA SER A 46 -18.06 -9.18 28.88
C SER A 46 -17.74 -8.14 27.82
N ARG A 47 -16.66 -7.36 28.05
CA ARG A 47 -16.14 -6.35 27.13
C ARG A 47 -14.63 -6.55 26.93
N ARG A 48 -14.10 -6.04 25.84
CA ARG A 48 -12.66 -6.04 25.57
C ARG A 48 -12.20 -4.61 25.39
N ALA A 49 -11.23 -4.19 26.21
CA ALA A 49 -10.54 -2.90 26.06
C ALA A 49 -9.20 -3.14 25.35
N LEU A 50 -9.01 -2.47 24.24
CA LEU A 50 -7.76 -2.45 23.49
C LEU A 50 -6.97 -1.20 23.91
N ILE A 51 -5.72 -1.39 24.29
CA ILE A 51 -4.75 -0.33 24.61
C ILE A 51 -3.58 -0.47 23.64
N SER A 52 -3.31 0.57 22.86
CA SER A 52 -2.18 0.61 21.93
C SER A 52 -1.28 1.79 22.25
N VAL A 53 0.02 1.51 22.40
CA VAL A 53 1.08 2.53 22.51
C VAL A 53 1.95 2.56 21.25
N ARG A 54 1.45 2.02 20.14
CA ARG A 54 2.14 2.01 18.85
C ARG A 54 2.18 3.42 18.26
N PRO A 55 3.34 3.90 17.79
CA PRO A 55 3.42 5.18 17.09
C PRO A 55 2.44 5.24 15.91
N GLY A 56 1.66 6.32 15.83
CA GLY A 56 0.67 6.52 14.76
C GLY A 56 -0.70 5.86 15.01
N SER A 57 -0.82 4.95 16.01
CA SER A 57 -2.09 4.29 16.38
C SER A 57 -2.29 4.17 17.88
N ALA A 58 -1.67 5.08 18.66
CA ALA A 58 -1.82 5.12 20.11
C ALA A 58 -3.26 5.46 20.49
N ARG A 59 -3.90 4.59 21.30
CA ARG A 59 -5.29 4.73 21.72
C ARG A 59 -5.65 3.81 22.86
N ILE A 60 -6.79 4.06 23.46
CA ILE A 60 -7.56 3.12 24.23
C ILE A 60 -8.99 3.11 23.69
N SER A 61 -9.63 1.98 23.54
CA SER A 61 -11.02 1.86 23.09
C SER A 61 -11.59 0.48 23.44
N LEU A 62 -12.89 0.36 23.50
CA LEU A 62 -13.50 -0.96 23.42
C LEU A 62 -13.29 -1.52 22.00
N THR A 63 -13.25 -2.85 21.87
CA THR A 63 -13.07 -3.50 20.57
C THR A 63 -13.81 -4.83 20.48
N GLU A 64 -14.37 -5.09 19.31
CA GLU A 64 -14.90 -6.40 18.96
C GLU A 64 -13.92 -7.21 18.09
N GLN A 65 -12.82 -6.61 17.68
CA GLN A 65 -11.84 -7.26 16.83
C GLN A 65 -11.16 -8.43 17.54
N THR A 66 -10.99 -9.53 16.81
CA THR A 66 -10.21 -10.68 17.27
C THR A 66 -8.83 -10.60 16.64
N MET A 67 -7.79 -10.55 17.47
CA MET A 67 -6.40 -10.53 17.06
C MET A 67 -5.72 -11.85 17.43
N GLU A 68 -4.87 -12.36 16.55
CA GLU A 68 -4.07 -13.55 16.82
C GLU A 68 -2.96 -13.24 17.83
N ASN A 69 -2.83 -14.09 18.85
CA ASN A 69 -1.78 -13.95 19.85
C ASN A 69 -0.51 -14.68 19.39
N PRO A 70 0.68 -14.16 19.73
CA PRO A 70 1.93 -14.86 19.48
C PRO A 70 2.00 -16.16 20.29
N PRO A 71 2.72 -17.20 19.79
CA PRO A 71 2.89 -18.46 20.50
C PRO A 71 3.48 -18.30 21.92
N GLN A 72 4.36 -17.31 22.09
CA GLN A 72 4.93 -16.94 23.37
C GLN A 72 4.55 -15.49 23.69
N PRO A 73 3.83 -15.23 24.78
CA PRO A 73 3.46 -13.89 25.18
C PRO A 73 4.70 -13.10 25.65
N PRO A 74 4.76 -11.77 25.42
CA PRO A 74 5.82 -10.91 25.93
C PRO A 74 5.94 -10.96 27.44
N MET A 75 7.12 -10.71 27.99
CA MET A 75 7.37 -10.70 29.45
C MET A 75 6.45 -9.74 30.19
N PHE A 76 6.24 -8.54 29.64
CA PHE A 76 5.30 -7.57 30.23
C PHE A 76 3.85 -8.11 30.29
N CYS A 77 3.42 -8.88 29.29
CA CYS A 77 2.12 -9.55 29.34
C CYS A 77 2.03 -10.58 30.48
N MET A 78 3.11 -11.32 30.71
CA MET A 78 3.15 -12.30 31.80
C MET A 78 3.12 -11.62 33.18
N LEU A 79 3.81 -10.49 33.30
CA LEU A 79 3.79 -9.67 34.51
C LEU A 79 2.39 -9.08 34.76
N LEU A 80 1.74 -8.52 33.74
CA LEU A 80 0.36 -8.04 33.86
C LEU A 80 -0.60 -9.16 34.27
N ARG A 81 -0.46 -10.37 33.71
CA ARG A 81 -1.28 -11.53 34.09
C ARG A 81 -1.11 -11.88 35.55
N LYS A 82 0.14 -11.90 36.05
CA LYS A 82 0.45 -12.22 37.45
C LYS A 82 -0.26 -11.28 38.42
N TYR A 83 -0.27 -9.97 38.13
CA TYR A 83 -0.76 -8.97 39.07
C TYR A 83 -2.19 -8.52 38.83
N LEU A 84 -2.72 -8.62 37.61
CA LEU A 84 -3.99 -7.98 37.25
C LEU A 84 -5.11 -8.97 36.88
N ILE A 85 -4.86 -10.27 36.69
CA ILE A 85 -5.97 -11.22 36.52
C ILE A 85 -6.73 -11.30 37.82
N GLY A 86 -8.05 -11.10 37.74
CA GLY A 86 -8.93 -11.03 38.89
C GLY A 86 -9.08 -9.64 39.52
N ALA A 87 -8.24 -8.68 39.12
CA ALA A 87 -8.31 -7.30 39.61
C ALA A 87 -9.61 -6.60 39.16
N ARG A 88 -10.08 -5.66 40.00
CA ARG A 88 -11.26 -4.85 39.72
C ARG A 88 -10.82 -3.41 39.39
N ILE A 89 -11.33 -2.84 38.32
CA ILE A 89 -11.09 -1.46 37.94
C ILE A 89 -11.90 -0.54 38.85
N THR A 90 -11.24 0.31 39.64
CA THR A 90 -11.87 1.18 40.64
C THR A 90 -11.98 2.62 40.16
N ALA A 91 -11.08 3.09 39.30
CA ALA A 91 -11.13 4.44 38.74
C ALA A 91 -10.44 4.52 37.37
N LEU A 92 -10.93 5.45 36.55
CA LEU A 92 -10.27 5.92 35.33
C LEU A 92 -10.03 7.42 35.47
N GLU A 93 -8.78 7.81 35.66
CA GLU A 93 -8.39 9.20 35.92
C GLU A 93 -7.63 9.77 34.72
N GLN A 94 -7.91 11.02 34.38
CA GLN A 94 -7.15 11.78 33.39
C GLN A 94 -6.73 13.10 34.01
N PRO A 95 -5.44 13.40 34.18
CA PRO A 95 -5.01 14.75 34.57
C PRO A 95 -5.51 15.77 33.55
N LEU A 96 -6.07 16.86 34.05
CA LEU A 96 -6.79 17.85 33.27
C LEU A 96 -5.92 18.43 32.13
N GLY A 97 -6.38 18.26 30.90
CA GLY A 97 -5.70 18.73 29.70
C GLY A 97 -4.53 17.87 29.23
N GLU A 98 -4.26 16.72 29.88
CA GLU A 98 -3.16 15.84 29.52
C GLU A 98 -3.64 14.62 28.72
N ARG A 99 -2.75 14.10 27.88
CA ARG A 99 -2.99 12.83 27.15
C ARG A 99 -2.43 11.65 27.94
N LEU A 100 -2.92 11.51 29.14
CA LEU A 100 -2.52 10.52 30.11
C LEU A 100 -3.80 9.90 30.70
N LEU A 101 -3.87 8.57 30.75
CA LEU A 101 -4.97 7.87 31.41
C LEU A 101 -4.40 6.94 32.49
N ILE A 102 -4.98 6.99 33.66
CA ILE A 102 -4.59 6.22 34.84
C ILE A 102 -5.75 5.31 35.23
N LEU A 103 -5.53 4.00 35.21
CA LEU A 103 -6.49 3.01 35.66
C LEU A 103 -6.04 2.55 37.05
N ARG A 104 -6.90 2.78 38.07
CA ARG A 104 -6.72 2.26 39.43
C ARG A 104 -7.34 0.87 39.49
N LEU A 105 -6.66 -0.05 40.14
CA LEU A 105 -7.00 -1.47 40.16
C LEU A 105 -6.89 -2.01 41.59
N ASP A 106 -8.00 -2.52 42.09
CA ASP A 106 -8.01 -3.27 43.33
C ASP A 106 -7.65 -4.74 43.05
N THR A 107 -6.61 -5.25 43.67
CA THR A 107 -6.04 -6.56 43.42
C THR A 107 -6.02 -7.39 44.67
N VAL A 108 -6.09 -8.71 44.53
CA VAL A 108 -5.92 -9.65 45.60
C VAL A 108 -4.78 -10.59 45.22
N ASP A 109 -3.79 -10.72 46.06
CA ASP A 109 -2.64 -11.59 45.81
C ASP A 109 -2.93 -13.06 46.15
N GLU A 110 -1.95 -13.92 45.91
CA GLU A 110 -2.04 -15.35 46.19
C GLU A 110 -2.23 -15.69 47.69
N LEU A 111 -1.91 -14.76 48.58
CA LEU A 111 -2.10 -14.85 50.02
C LEU A 111 -3.41 -14.23 50.50
N ASN A 112 -4.27 -13.87 49.55
CA ASN A 112 -5.56 -13.20 49.79
C ASN A 112 -5.45 -11.82 50.43
N CYS A 113 -4.27 -11.17 50.33
CA CYS A 113 -4.07 -9.79 50.76
C CYS A 113 -4.53 -8.83 49.66
N ARG A 114 -5.31 -7.83 50.08
CA ARG A 114 -5.76 -6.77 49.18
C ARG A 114 -4.61 -5.78 48.97
N GLY A 115 -4.49 -5.32 47.75
CA GLY A 115 -3.51 -4.29 47.37
C GLY A 115 -3.97 -3.50 46.16
N GLU A 116 -3.42 -2.32 45.98
CA GLU A 116 -3.69 -1.50 44.81
C GLU A 116 -2.58 -1.64 43.78
N LYS A 117 -2.97 -1.58 42.51
CA LYS A 117 -2.07 -1.45 41.37
C LYS A 117 -2.59 -0.34 40.46
N THR A 118 -1.67 0.28 39.76
CA THR A 118 -2.03 1.36 38.83
C THR A 118 -1.46 1.06 37.46
N LEU A 119 -2.32 1.11 36.44
CA LEU A 119 -1.91 1.01 35.06
C LEU A 119 -1.92 2.41 34.44
N VAL A 120 -0.77 2.92 34.02
CA VAL A 120 -0.60 4.26 33.47
C VAL A 120 -0.39 4.18 31.98
N LEU A 121 -1.26 4.84 31.23
CA LEU A 121 -1.19 4.92 29.76
C LEU A 121 -0.77 6.33 29.34
N GLU A 122 0.43 6.47 28.80
CA GLU A 122 0.96 7.72 28.25
C GLU A 122 0.75 7.78 26.75
N LEU A 123 -0.04 8.74 26.28
CA LEU A 123 -0.41 8.91 24.87
C LEU A 123 0.24 10.16 24.24
N MET A 124 1.41 10.54 24.74
CA MET A 124 2.09 11.77 24.31
C MET A 124 3.25 11.50 23.36
N GLY A 125 3.15 11.95 22.13
CA GLY A 125 4.20 12.08 21.12
C GLY A 125 5.29 11.00 21.13
N LYS A 126 6.51 11.37 21.51
CA LYS A 126 7.66 10.45 21.61
C LYS A 126 7.65 9.64 22.91
N GLY A 127 6.82 9.99 23.89
CA GLY A 127 6.72 9.37 25.21
C GLY A 127 5.62 8.32 25.33
N LEU A 128 5.14 7.73 24.22
CA LEU A 128 4.12 6.68 24.27
C LEU A 128 4.58 5.51 25.13
N ASN A 129 3.85 5.19 26.21
CA ASN A 129 4.20 4.09 27.09
C ASN A 129 3.00 3.52 27.84
N LEU A 130 3.15 2.32 28.35
CA LEU A 130 2.22 1.69 29.28
C LEU A 130 3.04 1.14 30.45
N LEU A 131 2.70 1.57 31.66
CA LEU A 131 3.43 1.24 32.88
C LEU A 131 2.52 0.56 33.89
N LEU A 132 3.03 -0.39 34.62
CA LEU A 132 2.37 -0.95 35.79
C LEU A 132 3.10 -0.46 37.04
N LEU A 133 2.35 0.11 37.98
CA LEU A 133 2.85 0.59 39.27
C LEU A 133 2.29 -0.27 40.41
N ASP A 134 3.02 -0.33 41.51
CA ASP A 134 2.52 -0.85 42.77
C ASP A 134 1.64 0.17 43.52
N GLY A 135 1.19 -0.17 44.74
CA GLY A 135 0.37 0.70 45.57
C GLY A 135 1.10 1.94 46.08
N ASP A 136 2.42 1.90 46.15
CA ASP A 136 3.27 3.00 46.61
C ASP A 136 3.73 3.91 45.47
N GLY A 137 3.41 3.57 44.22
CA GLY A 137 3.74 4.33 43.04
C GLY A 137 5.10 3.97 42.41
N HIS A 138 5.73 2.85 42.79
CA HIS A 138 6.93 2.38 42.12
C HIS A 138 6.55 1.64 40.83
N ILE A 139 7.38 1.82 39.81
CA ILE A 139 7.24 1.14 38.53
C ILE A 139 7.60 -0.32 38.72
N LEU A 140 6.63 -1.22 38.53
CA LEU A 140 6.87 -2.66 38.48
C LEU A 140 7.51 -3.07 37.14
N ASP A 141 6.98 -2.56 36.04
CA ASP A 141 7.58 -2.64 34.70
C ASP A 141 6.83 -1.72 33.71
N CYS A 142 7.37 -1.59 32.50
CA CYS A 142 6.77 -0.80 31.42
C CYS A 142 7.11 -1.38 30.05
N ILE A 143 6.35 -1.00 29.03
CA ILE A 143 6.62 -1.45 27.64
C ILE A 143 7.93 -0.88 27.12
N ARG A 144 8.22 0.40 27.41
CA ARG A 144 9.42 1.10 26.98
C ARG A 144 10.20 1.61 28.18
N ARG A 145 11.31 0.98 28.46
CA ARG A 145 12.23 1.41 29.51
C ARG A 145 13.06 2.60 29.02
N VAL A 146 13.19 3.62 29.83
CA VAL A 146 14.00 4.83 29.58
C VAL A 146 14.98 4.94 30.75
N ASP A 147 16.28 4.92 30.46
CA ASP A 147 17.32 5.06 31.47
C ASP A 147 17.82 6.50 31.63
N TYR A 148 18.81 6.68 32.49
CA TYR A 148 19.40 7.98 32.82
C TYR A 148 20.35 8.53 31.76
N GLU A 149 20.64 7.81 30.68
CA GLU A 149 21.60 8.25 29.65
C GLU A 149 21.08 9.43 28.82
N ASP A 150 19.76 9.63 28.78
CA ASP A 150 19.15 10.77 28.09
C ASP A 150 18.74 11.86 29.12
N PRO A 151 19.56 12.93 29.32
CA PRO A 151 19.29 13.97 30.29
C PRO A 151 18.01 14.76 30.01
N ASN A 152 17.45 14.68 28.81
CA ASN A 152 16.21 15.33 28.42
C ASN A 152 14.96 14.46 28.65
N ARG A 153 15.13 13.24 29.17
CA ARG A 153 14.05 12.31 29.45
C ARG A 153 14.06 11.88 30.91
N ARG A 154 12.87 11.77 31.49
CA ARG A 154 12.73 11.14 32.80
C ARG A 154 13.00 9.65 32.70
N ALA A 155 13.69 9.10 33.68
CA ALA A 155 13.96 7.67 33.75
C ALA A 155 12.65 6.90 34.06
N LEU A 156 12.42 5.81 33.33
CA LEU A 156 11.29 4.90 33.51
C LEU A 156 11.83 3.46 33.60
N LEU A 157 12.26 3.10 34.79
CA LEU A 157 12.86 1.79 35.08
C LEU A 157 12.12 1.12 36.25
N PRO A 158 12.05 -0.22 36.28
CA PRO A 158 11.54 -0.96 37.43
C PRO A 158 12.22 -0.54 38.73
N GLY A 159 11.43 -0.37 39.79
CA GLY A 159 11.88 0.06 41.12
C GLY A 159 11.96 1.58 41.33
N LEU A 160 11.84 2.41 40.30
CA LEU A 160 11.79 3.85 40.45
C LEU A 160 10.36 4.31 40.74
N PHE A 161 10.24 5.45 41.43
CA PHE A 161 8.96 6.14 41.57
C PHE A 161 8.50 6.70 40.22
N TYR A 162 7.25 6.50 39.90
CA TYR A 162 6.64 7.14 38.73
C TYR A 162 6.44 8.62 38.98
N THR A 163 6.95 9.43 38.06
CA THR A 163 6.72 10.87 38.01
C THR A 163 5.92 11.21 36.77
N LEU A 164 5.01 12.17 36.85
CA LEU A 164 4.25 12.63 35.70
C LEU A 164 5.19 13.21 34.62
N PRO A 165 4.83 13.10 33.34
CA PRO A 165 5.54 13.77 32.27
C PRO A 165 5.67 15.28 32.53
N PRO A 166 6.78 15.91 32.12
CA PRO A 166 6.93 17.35 32.24
C PRO A 166 5.81 18.06 31.49
N GLN A 167 5.17 19.00 32.17
CA GLN A 167 4.12 19.83 31.56
C GLN A 167 4.76 20.80 30.56
N GLN A 168 4.00 21.18 29.54
CA GLN A 168 4.42 22.24 28.62
C GLN A 168 4.48 23.58 29.40
N GLU A 169 5.42 24.45 29.06
CA GLU A 169 5.55 25.78 29.64
C GLU A 169 4.38 26.74 29.29
N LYS A 170 3.43 26.27 28.49
CA LYS A 170 2.25 27.00 28.03
C LYS A 170 1.09 26.86 29.01
N PRO A 171 0.28 27.91 29.24
CA PRO A 171 -0.94 27.79 30.02
C PRO A 171 -1.88 26.75 29.39
N SER A 172 -2.40 25.83 30.19
CA SER A 172 -3.37 24.85 29.72
C SER A 172 -4.70 25.55 29.46
N PHE A 173 -5.25 25.35 28.24
CA PHE A 173 -6.58 25.89 27.89
C PHE A 173 -7.67 25.50 28.91
N PHE A 174 -7.56 24.30 29.47
CA PHE A 174 -8.52 23.78 30.46
C PHE A 174 -8.46 24.45 31.84
N ARG A 175 -7.34 25.08 32.18
CA ARG A 175 -7.12 25.75 33.46
C ARG A 175 -7.16 27.27 33.35
N THR A 176 -7.12 27.80 32.13
CA THR A 176 -7.12 29.24 31.86
C THR A 176 -8.54 29.76 31.97
N GLU A 177 -8.80 30.68 32.88
CA GLU A 177 -10.10 31.32 33.03
C GLU A 177 -10.52 32.13 31.79
N ARG A 178 -11.81 32.38 31.64
CA ARG A 178 -12.35 33.08 30.47
C ARG A 178 -11.73 34.47 30.29
N GLU A 179 -11.66 35.22 31.36
CA GLU A 179 -11.11 36.60 31.38
C GLU A 179 -9.63 36.61 30.97
N GLU A 180 -8.88 35.60 31.36
CA GLU A 180 -7.49 35.43 30.95
C GLU A 180 -7.37 35.11 29.46
N CYS A 181 -8.25 34.25 28.92
CA CYS A 181 -8.29 33.99 27.48
C CYS A 181 -8.61 35.27 26.69
N GLU A 182 -9.56 36.07 27.14
CA GLU A 182 -9.92 37.34 26.51
C GLU A 182 -8.74 38.33 26.55
N ARG A 183 -8.00 38.40 27.68
CA ARG A 183 -6.77 39.20 27.78
C ARG A 183 -5.71 38.74 26.79
N LEU A 184 -5.41 37.45 26.75
CA LEU A 184 -4.43 36.89 25.83
C LEU A 184 -4.82 37.16 24.37
N LEU A 185 -6.10 37.04 24.04
CA LEU A 185 -6.61 37.30 22.70
C LEU A 185 -6.51 38.78 22.30
N THR A 186 -6.73 39.70 23.28
CA THR A 186 -6.61 41.14 23.05
C THR A 186 -5.17 41.56 22.77
N HIS A 187 -4.19 40.91 23.40
CA HIS A 187 -2.75 41.16 23.21
C HIS A 187 -2.09 40.23 22.16
N ALA A 188 -2.90 39.47 21.41
CA ALA A 188 -2.39 38.54 20.43
C ALA A 188 -1.65 39.25 19.29
N ASP A 189 -0.54 38.66 18.86
CA ASP A 189 0.16 39.07 17.64
C ASP A 189 -0.64 38.63 16.41
N ARG A 190 -1.41 39.60 15.85
CA ARG A 190 -2.25 39.38 14.68
C ARG A 190 -1.48 39.29 13.35
N THR A 191 -0.16 39.37 13.36
CA THR A 191 0.67 39.19 12.16
C THR A 191 0.82 37.71 11.81
N GLN A 192 0.62 36.82 12.76
CA GLN A 192 0.61 35.38 12.55
C GLN A 192 -0.82 34.83 12.33
N PRO A 193 -0.97 33.66 11.68
CA PRO A 193 -2.26 32.99 11.54
C PRO A 193 -2.85 32.62 12.92
N PRO A 194 -4.19 32.76 13.12
CA PRO A 194 -4.81 32.50 14.43
C PRO A 194 -4.68 31.05 14.91
N ASP A 195 -4.65 30.08 14.01
CA ASP A 195 -4.42 28.64 14.34
C ASP A 195 -3.02 28.39 14.91
N LYS A 196 -2.02 29.10 14.39
CA LYS A 196 -0.65 29.02 14.90
C LYS A 196 -0.54 29.72 16.26
N TRP A 197 -1.15 30.89 16.41
CA TRP A 197 -1.21 31.59 17.70
C TRP A 197 -1.85 30.71 18.77
N LEU A 198 -3.00 30.09 18.51
CA LEU A 198 -3.66 29.17 19.43
C LEU A 198 -2.73 28.04 19.87
N LEU A 199 -2.05 27.42 18.90
CA LEU A 199 -1.15 26.31 19.16
C LEU A 199 0.08 26.73 19.97
N ASP A 200 0.57 27.95 19.76
CA ASP A 200 1.74 28.51 20.48
C ASP A 200 1.39 29.05 21.87
N THR A 201 0.18 29.51 22.06
CA THR A 201 -0.29 30.12 23.32
C THR A 201 -0.82 29.08 24.31
N PHE A 202 -1.63 28.13 23.86
CA PHE A 202 -2.31 27.19 24.76
C PHE A 202 -1.77 25.77 24.66
N GLY A 203 -1.57 25.14 25.83
CA GLY A 203 -1.40 23.69 25.95
C GLY A 203 -2.74 22.97 25.92
N GLY A 204 -2.73 21.71 25.43
CA GLY A 204 -3.92 20.83 25.40
C GLY A 204 -4.76 20.90 24.12
N LEU A 205 -4.55 21.89 23.25
CA LEU A 205 -5.21 22.01 21.96
C LEU A 205 -4.44 21.23 20.87
N SER A 206 -5.17 20.59 19.97
CA SER A 206 -4.58 19.89 18.82
C SER A 206 -4.50 20.80 17.58
N PRO A 207 -3.55 20.55 16.64
CA PRO A 207 -3.49 21.32 15.40
C PRO A 207 -4.77 21.24 14.56
N LEU A 208 -5.49 20.12 14.61
CA LEU A 208 -6.79 19.98 13.95
C LEU A 208 -7.79 20.96 14.55
N LEU A 209 -7.89 20.98 15.86
CA LEU A 209 -8.83 21.83 16.58
C LEU A 209 -8.48 23.32 16.43
N CYS A 210 -7.19 23.67 16.50
CA CYS A 210 -6.75 25.06 16.29
C CYS A 210 -7.15 25.57 14.89
N ARG A 211 -6.97 24.78 13.84
CA ARG A 211 -7.42 25.16 12.50
C ARG A 211 -8.93 25.33 12.40
N GLU A 212 -9.69 24.42 13.03
CA GLU A 212 -11.16 24.50 13.02
C GLU A 212 -11.66 25.75 13.73
N LEU A 213 -11.14 26.05 14.93
CA LEU A 213 -11.49 27.27 15.70
C LEU A 213 -11.14 28.55 14.95
N SER A 214 -10.15 28.49 14.07
CA SER A 214 -9.65 29.65 13.31
C SER A 214 -10.39 29.91 12.00
N LEU A 215 -11.40 29.14 11.63
CA LEU A 215 -12.15 29.32 10.37
C LEU A 215 -12.82 30.72 10.29
N GLY A 216 -13.28 31.28 11.40
CA GLY A 216 -13.83 32.63 11.46
C GLY A 216 -12.78 33.74 11.56
N GLY A 217 -11.49 33.44 11.39
CA GLY A 217 -10.40 34.40 11.55
C GLY A 217 -10.26 34.90 12.98
N TRP A 218 -9.56 36.03 13.18
CA TRP A 218 -9.35 36.64 14.48
C TRP A 218 -10.66 37.17 15.13
N GLU A 219 -11.62 37.59 14.30
CA GLU A 219 -12.89 38.17 14.78
C GLU A 219 -13.80 37.10 15.39
N GLY A 220 -13.83 35.90 14.81
CA GLY A 220 -14.65 34.79 15.30
C GLY A 220 -14.00 33.97 16.41
N LEU A 221 -12.71 34.17 16.70
CA LEU A 221 -11.93 33.28 17.55
C LEU A 221 -12.41 33.24 19.00
N GLY A 222 -12.78 34.38 19.59
CA GLY A 222 -13.30 34.46 20.97
C GLY A 222 -14.56 33.61 21.13
N ALA A 223 -15.55 33.79 20.24
CA ALA A 223 -16.79 33.02 20.26
C ALA A 223 -16.54 31.51 20.06
N ALA A 224 -15.58 31.14 19.20
CA ALA A 224 -15.21 29.75 18.99
C ALA A 224 -14.58 29.10 20.24
N LEU A 225 -13.75 29.84 20.98
CA LEU A 225 -13.17 29.37 22.24
C LEU A 225 -14.24 29.21 23.34
N ASP A 226 -15.19 30.16 23.45
CA ASP A 226 -16.31 30.03 24.38
C ASP A 226 -17.22 28.85 24.06
N ALA A 227 -17.52 28.62 22.79
CA ALA A 227 -18.29 27.47 22.35
C ALA A 227 -17.57 26.15 22.67
N LEU A 228 -16.25 26.09 22.50
CA LEU A 228 -15.45 24.92 22.86
C LEU A 228 -15.51 24.67 24.39
N ARG A 229 -15.39 25.73 25.24
CA ARG A 229 -15.53 25.58 26.70
C ARG A 229 -16.88 25.00 27.06
N MET A 230 -17.95 25.59 26.56
CA MET A 230 -19.31 25.13 26.82
C MET A 230 -19.45 23.64 26.47
N ARG A 231 -18.92 23.23 25.33
CA ARG A 231 -18.96 21.84 24.90
C ARG A 231 -18.18 20.90 25.84
N ILE A 232 -17.01 21.32 26.31
CA ILE A 232 -16.22 20.55 27.29
C ILE A 232 -16.98 20.42 28.62
N ASP A 233 -17.56 21.51 29.11
CA ASP A 233 -18.27 21.57 30.39
C ASP A 233 -19.56 20.72 30.36
N THR A 234 -20.36 20.85 29.31
CA THR A 234 -21.58 20.08 29.12
C THR A 234 -21.32 18.62 28.77
N GLY A 235 -20.16 18.31 28.15
CA GLY A 235 -19.85 16.98 27.64
C GLY A 235 -20.61 16.62 26.36
N ASP A 236 -21.06 17.62 25.60
CA ASP A 236 -21.74 17.44 24.32
C ASP A 236 -20.73 17.08 23.25
N PHE A 237 -20.36 15.80 23.21
CA PHE A 237 -19.37 15.25 22.27
C PHE A 237 -20.03 14.31 21.27
N THR A 238 -19.72 14.52 19.99
CA THR A 238 -20.18 13.68 18.89
C THR A 238 -18.97 12.99 18.24
N PRO A 239 -18.93 11.64 18.21
CA PRO A 239 -17.84 10.91 17.56
C PRO A 239 -17.93 11.05 16.04
N VAL A 240 -16.95 11.69 15.40
CA VAL A 240 -16.94 11.97 13.96
C VAL A 240 -15.65 11.47 13.32
N MET A 241 -15.76 10.66 12.27
CA MET A 241 -14.67 10.29 11.37
C MET A 241 -14.68 11.21 10.16
N ILE A 242 -13.51 11.69 9.80
CA ILE A 242 -13.27 12.54 8.65
C ILE A 242 -12.60 11.68 7.58
N SER A 243 -13.28 11.49 6.44
CA SER A 243 -12.72 10.84 5.26
C SER A 243 -12.49 11.89 4.17
N VAL A 244 -11.38 11.80 3.46
CA VAL A 244 -11.07 12.65 2.31
C VAL A 244 -10.78 11.72 1.14
N ASP A 245 -11.45 11.93 0.02
CA ASP A 245 -11.36 11.05 -1.16
C ASP A 245 -11.63 9.57 -0.79
N GLY A 246 -12.66 9.33 0.02
CA GLY A 246 -13.04 7.99 0.52
C GLY A 246 -12.11 7.36 1.56
N MET A 247 -11.05 8.08 1.98
CA MET A 247 -10.00 7.57 2.85
C MET A 247 -10.07 8.18 4.24
N PRO A 248 -10.01 7.36 5.33
CA PRO A 248 -10.02 7.88 6.69
C PRO A 248 -8.77 8.75 6.93
N LYS A 249 -9.00 10.03 7.14
CA LYS A 249 -7.97 11.05 7.32
C LYS A 249 -7.72 11.36 8.79
N ASP A 250 -8.80 11.64 9.52
CA ASP A 250 -8.76 12.08 10.90
C ASP A 250 -10.04 11.69 11.65
N TYR A 251 -10.07 11.91 12.94
CA TYR A 251 -11.28 11.75 13.77
C TYR A 251 -11.30 12.80 14.89
N THR A 252 -12.50 13.13 15.36
CA THR A 252 -12.70 14.19 16.34
C THR A 252 -13.97 13.99 17.15
N PHE A 253 -14.22 14.89 18.10
CA PHE A 253 -15.36 14.88 19.01
C PHE A 253 -16.48 15.85 18.60
N GLN A 254 -16.37 16.45 17.42
CA GLN A 254 -17.37 17.38 16.85
C GLN A 254 -17.24 17.43 15.33
N PRO A 255 -18.29 17.81 14.58
CA PRO A 255 -18.16 18.10 13.15
C PRO A 255 -17.10 19.17 12.89
N VAL A 256 -16.35 19.04 11.79
CA VAL A 256 -15.30 19.97 11.36
C VAL A 256 -15.46 20.32 9.88
N TYR A 257 -15.16 21.54 9.50
CA TYR A 257 -15.41 22.09 8.18
C TYR A 257 -14.13 22.52 7.43
N GLN A 258 -12.99 22.48 8.09
CA GLN A 258 -11.69 22.91 7.54
C GLN A 258 -11.26 22.19 6.26
N TYR A 259 -11.80 21.01 5.97
CA TYR A 259 -11.45 20.20 4.79
C TYR A 259 -12.31 20.53 3.56
N GLY A 260 -13.34 21.38 3.69
CA GLY A 260 -14.24 21.78 2.61
C GLY A 260 -15.07 20.61 2.06
N SER A 261 -15.55 20.77 0.82
CA SER A 261 -16.47 19.82 0.15
C SER A 261 -15.85 18.47 -0.20
N ARG A 262 -14.53 18.30 -0.08
CA ARG A 262 -13.87 17.00 -0.34
C ARG A 262 -13.92 16.06 0.87
N ALA A 263 -14.33 16.55 2.03
CA ALA A 263 -14.44 15.75 3.23
C ALA A 263 -15.84 15.18 3.40
N GLU A 264 -15.91 13.91 3.67
CA GLU A 264 -17.10 13.21 4.13
C GLU A 264 -16.99 13.03 5.64
N LEU A 265 -18.01 13.48 6.38
CA LEU A 265 -18.11 13.31 7.83
C LEU A 265 -19.05 12.15 8.12
N THR A 266 -18.55 11.16 8.86
CA THR A 266 -19.35 10.02 9.33
C THR A 266 -19.46 10.08 10.85
N GLU A 267 -20.68 10.16 11.37
CA GLU A 267 -20.96 10.11 12.81
C GLU A 267 -21.09 8.65 13.28
N PHE A 268 -20.68 8.40 14.51
CA PHE A 268 -20.73 7.07 15.14
C PHE A 268 -21.53 7.12 16.44
N SER A 269 -21.98 5.95 16.88
CA SER A 269 -22.74 5.81 18.13
C SER A 269 -21.84 5.94 19.38
N SER A 270 -20.53 5.68 19.23
CA SER A 270 -19.55 5.76 20.32
C SER A 270 -18.14 6.07 19.80
N PHE A 271 -17.28 6.61 20.68
CA PHE A 271 -15.87 6.84 20.39
C PHE A 271 -15.10 5.55 20.17
N SER A 272 -15.46 4.50 20.90
CA SER A 272 -14.85 3.18 20.71
C SER A 272 -15.13 2.62 19.31
N GLU A 273 -16.37 2.70 18.85
CA GLU A 273 -16.76 2.27 17.50
C GLU A 273 -16.04 3.09 16.41
N LEU A 274 -15.97 4.42 16.60
CA LEU A 274 -15.22 5.33 15.75
C LEU A 274 -13.75 4.90 15.63
N LEU A 275 -13.07 4.74 16.78
CA LEU A 275 -11.64 4.38 16.79
C LEU A 275 -11.38 2.98 16.23
N ASP A 276 -12.23 2.01 16.56
CA ASP A 276 -12.10 0.65 16.06
C ASP A 276 -12.26 0.60 14.53
N THR A 277 -13.23 1.34 14.00
CA THR A 277 -13.48 1.45 12.56
C THR A 277 -12.38 2.21 11.84
N PHE A 278 -11.95 3.37 12.38
CA PHE A 278 -10.88 4.18 11.80
C PHE A 278 -9.58 3.40 11.67
N TYR A 279 -9.11 2.79 12.77
CA TYR A 279 -7.84 2.07 12.77
C TYR A 279 -7.91 0.76 12.00
N ARG A 280 -9.05 0.06 12.00
CA ARG A 280 -9.25 -1.11 11.15
C ARG A 280 -9.10 -0.77 9.66
N LYS A 281 -9.76 0.29 9.20
CA LYS A 281 -9.61 0.77 7.82
C LYS A 281 -8.18 1.19 7.51
N LYS A 282 -7.55 1.91 8.42
CA LYS A 282 -6.16 2.37 8.27
C LYS A 282 -5.16 1.21 8.24
N ASP A 283 -5.28 0.24 9.14
CA ASP A 283 -4.40 -0.93 9.19
C ASP A 283 -4.57 -1.82 7.95
N GLN A 284 -5.80 -2.02 7.47
CA GLN A 284 -6.06 -2.69 6.20
C GLN A 284 -5.34 -2.01 5.05
N GLN A 285 -5.42 -0.71 4.98
CA GLN A 285 -4.80 0.12 3.95
C GLN A 285 -3.27 0.09 4.01
N GLU A 286 -2.68 0.25 5.20
CA GLU A 286 -1.22 0.17 5.38
C GLU A 286 -0.69 -1.22 5.04
N ASN A 287 -1.41 -2.28 5.40
CA ASN A 287 -1.07 -3.65 5.05
C ASN A 287 -1.15 -3.87 3.54
N LEU A 288 -2.23 -3.41 2.90
CA LEU A 288 -2.39 -3.47 1.46
C LEU A 288 -1.24 -2.73 0.75
N ARG A 289 -0.96 -1.50 1.18
CA ARG A 289 0.12 -0.68 0.61
C ARG A 289 1.50 -1.32 0.77
N ARG A 290 1.79 -1.88 1.95
CA ARG A 290 3.06 -2.57 2.21
C ARG A 290 3.22 -3.82 1.34
N ARG A 291 2.18 -4.66 1.26
CA ARG A 291 2.17 -5.89 0.44
C ARG A 291 2.29 -5.55 -1.05
N SER A 292 1.55 -4.55 -1.51
CA SER A 292 1.66 -4.04 -2.88
C SER A 292 3.06 -3.54 -3.18
N ALA A 293 3.67 -2.74 -2.27
CA ALA A 293 5.03 -2.23 -2.44
C ALA A 293 6.09 -3.35 -2.54
N ASP A 294 5.95 -4.44 -1.76
CA ASP A 294 6.86 -5.59 -1.83
C ASP A 294 6.75 -6.34 -3.15
N LEU A 295 5.54 -6.59 -3.63
CA LEU A 295 5.30 -7.21 -4.94
C LEU A 295 5.79 -6.32 -6.08
N THR A 296 5.49 -5.02 -6.02
CA THR A 296 5.95 -4.02 -7.00
C THR A 296 7.47 -3.98 -7.07
N ARG A 297 8.16 -3.97 -5.93
CA ARG A 297 9.63 -4.02 -5.90
C ARG A 297 10.17 -5.30 -6.54
N THR A 298 9.54 -6.43 -6.27
CA THR A 298 9.93 -7.72 -6.85
C THR A 298 9.76 -7.72 -8.38
N ALA A 299 8.60 -7.29 -8.87
CA ALA A 299 8.31 -7.19 -10.31
C ALA A 299 9.24 -6.20 -11.02
N LYS A 300 9.47 -5.00 -10.45
CA LYS A 300 10.42 -4.01 -10.97
C LYS A 300 11.84 -4.55 -11.05
N THR A 301 12.32 -5.22 -9.99
CA THR A 301 13.67 -5.81 -9.98
C THR A 301 13.81 -6.89 -11.06
N ALA A 302 12.79 -7.71 -11.26
CA ALA A 302 12.78 -8.73 -12.32
C ALA A 302 12.80 -8.08 -13.71
N ARG A 303 11.97 -7.08 -13.97
CA ARG A 303 11.91 -6.30 -15.21
C ARG A 303 13.26 -5.64 -15.50
N ASP A 304 13.84 -4.92 -14.54
CA ASP A 304 15.11 -4.20 -14.73
C ASP A 304 16.27 -5.15 -15.01
N ARG A 305 16.22 -6.39 -14.48
CA ARG A 305 17.16 -7.45 -14.82
C ARG A 305 16.98 -7.92 -16.26
N LEU A 306 15.73 -8.06 -16.73
CA LEU A 306 15.42 -8.42 -18.12
C LEU A 306 15.89 -7.33 -19.08
N LEU A 307 15.61 -6.07 -18.81
CA LEU A 307 16.05 -4.93 -19.64
C LEU A 307 17.58 -4.90 -19.82
N ARG A 308 18.32 -5.09 -18.71
CA ARG A 308 19.80 -5.20 -18.79
C ARG A 308 20.24 -6.39 -19.64
N LYS A 309 19.55 -7.52 -19.54
CA LYS A 309 19.85 -8.72 -20.34
C LYS A 309 19.52 -8.52 -21.83
N ILE A 310 18.42 -7.82 -22.13
CA ILE A 310 18.05 -7.45 -23.51
C ILE A 310 19.13 -6.56 -24.10
N ALA A 311 19.51 -5.46 -23.42
CA ALA A 311 20.52 -4.53 -23.90
C ALA A 311 21.88 -5.21 -24.16
N ALA A 312 22.32 -6.10 -23.27
CA ALA A 312 23.55 -6.86 -23.48
C ALA A 312 23.47 -7.76 -24.71
N ARG A 313 22.35 -8.46 -24.90
CA ARG A 313 22.14 -9.34 -26.07
C ARG A 313 22.01 -8.55 -27.39
N GLU A 314 21.39 -7.39 -27.36
CA GLU A 314 21.31 -6.50 -28.52
C GLU A 314 22.70 -6.01 -28.95
N GLN A 315 23.57 -5.72 -27.97
CA GLN A 315 24.96 -5.38 -28.24
C GLN A 315 25.73 -6.57 -28.87
N GLU A 316 25.53 -7.79 -28.32
CA GLU A 316 26.11 -9.00 -28.91
C GLU A 316 25.55 -9.28 -30.32
N LEU A 317 24.26 -9.01 -30.56
CA LEU A 317 23.63 -9.17 -31.87
C LEU A 317 24.28 -8.26 -32.93
N LEU A 318 24.57 -6.99 -32.60
CA LEU A 318 25.28 -6.07 -33.47
C LEU A 318 26.66 -6.60 -33.88
N GLU A 319 27.37 -7.27 -32.97
CA GLU A 319 28.66 -7.88 -33.31
C GLU A 319 28.53 -9.02 -34.35
N THR A 320 27.37 -9.68 -34.39
CA THR A 320 27.12 -10.74 -35.38
C THR A 320 26.92 -10.22 -36.82
N GLU A 321 26.68 -8.90 -36.99
CA GLU A 321 26.55 -8.28 -38.31
C GLU A 321 27.84 -8.40 -39.14
N LYS A 322 29.01 -8.46 -38.46
CA LYS A 322 30.31 -8.74 -39.08
C LYS A 322 30.42 -10.10 -39.78
N ARG A 323 29.37 -10.95 -39.70
CA ARG A 323 29.36 -12.29 -40.29
C ARG A 323 29.61 -12.25 -41.80
N GLU A 324 29.01 -11.29 -42.50
CA GLU A 324 29.18 -11.22 -43.97
C GLU A 324 30.62 -10.83 -44.36
N GLU A 325 31.33 -10.07 -43.53
CA GLU A 325 32.74 -9.82 -43.71
C GLU A 325 33.61 -11.09 -43.61
N TYR A 326 33.30 -11.98 -42.64
CA TYR A 326 33.97 -13.27 -42.53
C TYR A 326 33.71 -14.15 -43.75
N ARG A 327 32.48 -14.21 -44.24
CA ARG A 327 32.15 -14.92 -45.46
C ARG A 327 32.92 -14.36 -46.66
N ARG A 328 32.85 -13.05 -46.88
CA ARG A 328 33.54 -12.33 -47.94
C ARG A 328 35.06 -12.60 -47.92
N ARG A 329 35.69 -12.56 -46.73
CA ARG A 329 37.12 -12.95 -46.59
C ARG A 329 37.38 -14.42 -46.95
N GLY A 330 36.53 -15.31 -46.50
CA GLY A 330 36.61 -16.75 -46.82
C GLY A 330 36.54 -17.01 -48.34
N ASP A 331 35.58 -16.36 -49.01
CA ASP A 331 35.37 -16.47 -50.46
C ASP A 331 36.56 -15.87 -51.26
N LEU A 332 37.06 -14.67 -50.86
CA LEU A 332 38.22 -14.04 -51.50
C LEU A 332 39.49 -14.89 -51.32
N ILE A 333 39.72 -15.50 -50.18
CA ILE A 333 40.85 -16.42 -49.95
C ILE A 333 40.69 -17.65 -50.84
N THR A 334 39.48 -18.21 -50.93
CA THR A 334 39.20 -19.43 -51.73
C THR A 334 39.41 -19.17 -53.22
N ALA A 335 38.90 -18.04 -53.75
CA ALA A 335 39.05 -17.66 -55.14
C ALA A 335 40.52 -17.41 -55.58
N ASN A 336 41.36 -17.00 -54.62
CA ASN A 336 42.76 -16.67 -54.88
C ASN A 336 43.77 -17.72 -54.36
N MET A 337 43.28 -18.91 -53.98
CA MET A 337 44.09 -19.95 -53.33
C MET A 337 45.32 -20.40 -54.11
N TYR A 338 45.23 -20.35 -55.45
CA TYR A 338 46.31 -20.73 -56.37
C TYR A 338 47.58 -19.87 -56.23
N ARG A 339 47.48 -18.63 -55.75
CA ARG A 339 48.61 -17.68 -55.61
C ARG A 339 49.06 -17.48 -54.17
N LEU A 340 48.33 -18.03 -53.19
CA LEU A 340 48.62 -17.88 -51.78
C LEU A 340 49.55 -18.95 -51.24
N LYS A 341 50.46 -18.58 -50.32
CA LYS A 341 51.39 -19.52 -49.65
C LYS A 341 51.34 -19.32 -48.15
N ARG A 342 51.67 -20.33 -47.40
CA ARG A 342 51.85 -20.24 -45.94
C ARG A 342 52.96 -19.24 -45.61
N GLY A 343 52.76 -18.40 -44.58
CA GLY A 343 53.67 -17.35 -44.17
C GLY A 343 53.30 -15.96 -44.69
N MET A 344 52.31 -15.83 -45.57
CA MET A 344 51.81 -14.52 -46.03
C MET A 344 50.92 -13.89 -44.91
N ARG A 345 51.09 -12.56 -44.73
CA ARG A 345 50.29 -11.78 -43.75
C ARG A 345 49.00 -11.22 -44.32
N SER A 346 49.04 -10.88 -45.59
CA SER A 346 47.90 -10.38 -46.34
C SER A 346 48.14 -10.55 -47.83
N PHE A 347 47.07 -10.40 -48.60
CA PHE A 347 47.15 -10.31 -50.06
C PHE A 347 46.07 -9.35 -50.58
N GLU A 348 46.29 -8.81 -51.76
CA GLU A 348 45.32 -7.99 -52.45
C GLU A 348 44.42 -8.84 -53.33
N ALA A 349 43.08 -8.63 -53.21
CA ALA A 349 42.06 -9.30 -54.00
C ALA A 349 41.07 -8.29 -54.56
N GLN A 350 40.58 -8.53 -55.76
CA GLN A 350 39.41 -7.80 -56.26
C GLN A 350 38.17 -8.27 -55.55
N ASP A 351 37.43 -7.32 -55.01
CA ASP A 351 36.23 -7.62 -54.25
C ASP A 351 34.99 -7.61 -55.15
N TYR A 352 34.61 -8.72 -55.62
CA TYR A 352 33.47 -8.90 -56.51
C TYR A 352 32.09 -8.79 -55.81
N TYR A 353 32.08 -8.49 -54.52
CA TYR A 353 30.86 -8.17 -53.80
C TYR A 353 30.47 -6.68 -53.92
N GLU A 354 31.40 -5.83 -54.35
CA GLU A 354 31.17 -4.41 -54.61
C GLU A 354 31.03 -4.15 -56.11
N PRO A 355 30.17 -3.20 -56.55
CA PRO A 355 29.90 -2.94 -57.96
C PRO A 355 31.17 -2.59 -58.78
N ASP A 356 32.11 -1.85 -58.18
CA ASP A 356 33.34 -1.40 -58.83
C ASP A 356 34.52 -2.37 -58.68
N CYS A 357 34.28 -3.55 -58.08
CA CYS A 357 35.31 -4.56 -57.81
C CYS A 357 36.61 -4.00 -57.23
N PRO A 358 36.56 -3.17 -56.18
CA PRO A 358 37.75 -2.53 -55.63
C PRO A 358 38.77 -3.54 -55.15
N THR A 359 40.05 -3.16 -55.22
CA THR A 359 41.12 -4.00 -54.65
C THR A 359 41.14 -3.80 -53.12
N VAL A 360 40.99 -4.89 -52.40
CA VAL A 360 40.97 -4.91 -50.92
C VAL A 360 42.10 -5.78 -50.37
N ALA A 361 42.75 -5.33 -49.30
CA ALA A 361 43.75 -6.13 -48.59
C ALA A 361 43.05 -7.15 -47.66
N VAL A 362 43.23 -8.43 -47.91
CA VAL A 362 42.67 -9.50 -47.09
C VAL A 362 43.73 -10.03 -46.12
N PRO A 363 43.51 -9.94 -44.80
CA PRO A 363 44.48 -10.40 -43.80
C PRO A 363 44.51 -11.95 -43.74
N LEU A 364 45.70 -12.51 -43.54
CA LEU A 364 45.96 -13.94 -43.37
C LEU A 364 46.74 -14.19 -42.08
N ASP A 365 46.44 -15.31 -41.43
CA ASP A 365 47.25 -15.82 -40.30
C ASP A 365 48.47 -16.60 -40.91
N GLU A 366 49.67 -16.08 -40.66
CA GLU A 366 50.94 -16.64 -41.18
C GLU A 366 51.19 -18.09 -40.77
N ARG A 367 50.60 -18.50 -39.62
CA ARG A 367 50.78 -19.85 -39.09
C ARG A 367 49.90 -20.90 -39.81
N LYS A 368 48.90 -20.46 -40.52
CA LYS A 368 47.91 -21.27 -41.22
C LYS A 368 48.20 -21.39 -42.71
N THR A 369 47.81 -22.52 -43.29
CA THR A 369 47.78 -22.64 -44.75
C THR A 369 46.64 -21.79 -45.32
N PRO A 370 46.65 -21.44 -46.66
CA PRO A 370 45.52 -20.75 -47.28
C PRO A 370 44.18 -21.46 -47.07
N GLN A 371 44.12 -22.79 -47.16
CA GLN A 371 42.93 -23.57 -46.90
C GLN A 371 42.47 -23.43 -45.44
N GLN A 372 43.42 -23.46 -44.49
CA GLN A 372 43.11 -23.26 -43.06
C GLN A 372 42.60 -21.85 -42.75
N ASN A 373 43.14 -20.81 -43.43
CA ASN A 373 42.66 -19.43 -43.34
C ASN A 373 41.23 -19.28 -43.87
N ALA A 374 40.91 -19.85 -45.04
CA ALA A 374 39.55 -19.88 -45.57
C ALA A 374 38.58 -20.62 -44.61
N ALA A 375 38.95 -21.84 -44.20
CA ALA A 375 38.13 -22.63 -43.25
C ALA A 375 37.90 -21.94 -41.93
N TYR A 376 38.90 -21.18 -41.43
CA TYR A 376 38.75 -20.39 -40.19
C TYR A 376 37.72 -19.26 -40.36
N ASN A 377 37.78 -18.52 -41.48
CA ASN A 377 36.80 -17.44 -41.76
C ASN A 377 35.38 -18.05 -41.92
N TYR A 378 35.20 -19.15 -42.60
CA TYR A 378 33.90 -19.83 -42.67
C TYR A 378 33.42 -20.36 -41.33
N LYS A 379 34.32 -20.82 -40.46
CA LYS A 379 33.98 -21.19 -39.08
C LYS A 379 33.46 -19.99 -38.29
N LEU A 380 34.10 -18.84 -38.41
CA LEU A 380 33.64 -17.58 -37.79
C LEU A 380 32.28 -17.15 -38.33
N TYR A 381 32.09 -17.19 -39.65
CA TYR A 381 30.81 -16.91 -40.29
C TYR A 381 29.68 -17.80 -39.72
N ASN A 382 29.88 -19.11 -39.71
CA ASN A 382 28.87 -20.07 -39.22
C ASN A 382 28.58 -19.86 -37.74
N LYS A 383 29.60 -19.57 -36.92
CA LYS A 383 29.42 -19.26 -35.51
C LYS A 383 28.57 -17.99 -35.33
N ALA A 384 28.91 -16.92 -36.07
CA ALA A 384 28.18 -15.66 -35.99
C ALA A 384 26.73 -15.78 -36.53
N LYS A 385 26.53 -16.55 -37.61
CA LYS A 385 25.19 -16.87 -38.17
C LYS A 385 24.30 -17.59 -37.16
N THR A 386 24.84 -18.59 -36.48
CA THR A 386 24.11 -19.34 -35.44
C THR A 386 23.81 -18.45 -34.23
N ALA A 387 24.81 -17.66 -33.78
CA ALA A 387 24.63 -16.73 -32.69
C ALA A 387 23.56 -15.66 -32.99
N ASN A 388 23.55 -15.11 -34.20
CA ASN A 388 22.54 -14.13 -34.63
C ASN A 388 21.12 -14.69 -34.51
N ARG A 389 20.86 -15.91 -35.03
CA ARG A 389 19.54 -16.53 -34.92
C ARG A 389 19.15 -16.76 -33.47
N MET A 390 20.04 -17.34 -32.65
CA MET A 390 19.74 -17.61 -31.23
C MET A 390 19.53 -16.33 -30.42
N LEU A 391 20.34 -15.29 -30.66
CA LEU A 391 20.18 -14.00 -29.98
C LEU A 391 18.86 -13.33 -30.33
N THR A 392 18.45 -13.37 -31.61
CA THR A 392 17.17 -12.82 -32.06
C THR A 392 15.99 -13.52 -31.35
N GLU A 393 16.00 -14.87 -31.28
CA GLU A 393 14.97 -15.63 -30.57
C GLU A 393 14.96 -15.31 -29.05
N LEU A 394 16.15 -15.24 -28.43
CA LEU A 394 16.30 -14.94 -27.00
C LEU A 394 15.92 -13.50 -26.63
N ILE A 395 16.13 -12.53 -27.53
CA ILE A 395 15.69 -11.15 -27.34
C ILE A 395 14.17 -11.06 -27.45
N ALA A 396 13.58 -11.72 -28.45
CA ALA A 396 12.12 -11.77 -28.62
C ALA A 396 11.43 -12.37 -27.39
N ALA A 397 11.89 -13.50 -26.88
CA ALA A 397 11.36 -14.12 -25.67
C ALA A 397 11.53 -13.22 -24.42
N ALA A 398 12.68 -12.54 -24.29
CA ALA A 398 12.92 -11.63 -23.16
C ALA A 398 12.03 -10.38 -23.20
N ARG A 399 11.73 -9.86 -24.41
CA ARG A 399 10.77 -8.74 -24.57
C ARG A 399 9.33 -9.15 -24.26
N GLU A 400 8.97 -10.41 -24.52
CA GLU A 400 7.68 -10.96 -24.09
C GLU A 400 7.56 -11.04 -22.57
N ASP A 401 8.62 -11.50 -21.89
CA ASP A 401 8.68 -11.53 -20.43
C ASP A 401 8.65 -10.12 -19.82
N GLU A 402 9.29 -9.15 -20.46
CA GLU A 402 9.26 -7.73 -20.05
C GLU A 402 7.85 -7.15 -20.15
N ALA A 403 7.18 -7.32 -21.29
CA ALA A 403 5.80 -6.87 -21.50
C ALA A 403 4.82 -7.50 -20.49
N TYR A 404 5.02 -8.77 -20.15
CA TYR A 404 4.26 -9.43 -19.09
C TYR A 404 4.49 -8.79 -17.72
N LEU A 405 5.73 -8.49 -17.34
CA LEU A 405 6.01 -7.83 -16.06
C LEU A 405 5.46 -6.40 -16.02
N GLU A 406 5.42 -5.68 -17.13
CA GLU A 406 4.75 -4.38 -17.23
C GLU A 406 3.24 -4.52 -16.98
N SER A 407 2.58 -5.53 -17.52
CA SER A 407 1.16 -5.78 -17.25
C SER A 407 0.91 -6.10 -15.77
N VAL A 408 1.79 -6.88 -15.12
CA VAL A 408 1.70 -7.15 -13.68
C VAL A 408 1.91 -5.89 -12.82
N LEU A 409 2.81 -5.00 -13.23
CA LEU A 409 3.01 -3.70 -12.55
C LEU A 409 1.78 -2.80 -12.67
N ASP A 410 1.11 -2.81 -13.81
CA ASP A 410 -0.15 -2.11 -14.01
C ASP A 410 -1.27 -2.70 -13.12
N GLU A 411 -1.40 -4.03 -13.04
CA GLU A 411 -2.33 -4.69 -12.13
C GLU A 411 -2.08 -4.32 -10.66
N LEU A 412 -0.81 -4.32 -10.22
CA LEU A 412 -0.42 -3.93 -8.86
C LEU A 412 -0.81 -2.49 -8.54
N SER A 413 -0.79 -1.59 -9.54
CA SER A 413 -1.21 -0.20 -9.38
C SER A 413 -2.72 -0.06 -9.18
N ARG A 414 -3.51 -1.01 -9.68
CA ARG A 414 -4.98 -1.05 -9.64
C ARG A 414 -5.55 -1.96 -8.55
N ALA A 415 -4.69 -2.65 -7.79
CA ALA A 415 -5.11 -3.58 -6.74
C ALA A 415 -5.83 -2.82 -5.60
N GLU A 416 -7.09 -3.15 -5.36
CA GLU A 416 -7.97 -2.50 -4.37
C GLU A 416 -8.00 -3.26 -3.03
N CYS A 417 -7.67 -4.54 -3.01
CA CYS A 417 -7.78 -5.37 -1.82
C CYS A 417 -6.71 -6.47 -1.72
N ASP A 418 -6.61 -7.08 -0.53
CA ASP A 418 -5.67 -8.19 -0.26
C ASP A 418 -5.87 -9.40 -1.18
N ARG A 419 -7.08 -9.63 -1.68
CA ARG A 419 -7.36 -10.72 -2.63
C ARG A 419 -6.69 -10.46 -3.97
N ASP A 420 -6.78 -9.25 -4.49
CA ASP A 420 -6.13 -8.87 -5.74
C ASP A 420 -4.62 -9.11 -5.64
N LEU A 421 -4.00 -8.69 -4.53
CA LEU A 421 -2.57 -8.93 -4.27
C LEU A 421 -2.23 -10.42 -4.13
N ALA A 422 -3.12 -11.22 -3.56
CA ALA A 422 -2.92 -12.66 -3.42
C ALA A 422 -2.98 -13.36 -4.79
N ASP A 423 -3.87 -12.93 -5.67
CA ASP A 423 -3.99 -13.45 -7.04
C ASP A 423 -2.77 -13.09 -7.87
N ILE A 424 -2.34 -11.82 -7.86
CA ILE A 424 -1.10 -11.36 -8.52
C ILE A 424 0.13 -12.10 -7.97
N ARG A 425 0.22 -12.30 -6.66
CA ARG A 425 1.31 -13.06 -6.06
C ARG A 425 1.35 -14.50 -6.57
N ARG A 426 0.19 -15.16 -6.68
CA ARG A 426 0.07 -16.53 -7.19
C ARG A 426 0.50 -16.59 -8.66
N GLU A 427 0.10 -15.62 -9.44
CA GLU A 427 0.52 -15.47 -10.84
C GLU A 427 2.05 -15.36 -10.95
N LEU A 428 2.69 -14.48 -10.15
CA LEU A 428 4.14 -14.32 -10.11
C LEU A 428 4.87 -15.59 -9.62
N VAL A 429 4.27 -16.37 -8.72
CA VAL A 429 4.80 -17.68 -8.28
C VAL A 429 4.72 -18.68 -9.43
N ASN A 430 3.58 -18.80 -10.11
CA ASN A 430 3.38 -19.70 -11.24
C ASN A 430 4.30 -19.35 -12.43
N ALA A 431 4.56 -18.05 -12.64
CA ALA A 431 5.48 -17.56 -13.65
C ALA A 431 6.97 -17.69 -13.25
N GLY A 432 7.27 -18.13 -12.01
CA GLY A 432 8.62 -18.38 -11.51
C GLY A 432 9.40 -17.15 -11.01
N TYR A 433 8.77 -16.01 -10.87
CA TYR A 433 9.40 -14.77 -10.36
C TYR A 433 9.49 -14.72 -8.84
N ILE A 434 8.62 -15.45 -8.15
CA ILE A 434 8.61 -15.57 -6.68
C ILE A 434 8.71 -17.04 -6.29
N LYS A 435 9.56 -17.37 -5.33
CA LYS A 435 9.63 -18.72 -4.75
C LYS A 435 8.42 -18.98 -3.85
N GLU A 436 7.79 -20.12 -4.00
CA GLU A 436 6.74 -20.56 -3.08
C GLU A 436 7.36 -20.80 -1.70
N LYS A 437 6.86 -20.08 -0.68
CA LYS A 437 7.21 -20.41 0.70
C LYS A 437 6.41 -21.66 1.07
N THR A 438 7.10 -22.78 1.26
CA THR A 438 6.54 -23.98 1.87
C THR A 438 6.12 -23.67 3.31
N GLN A 439 4.92 -23.13 3.51
CA GLN A 439 4.27 -23.06 4.81
C GLN A 439 3.19 -24.11 4.88
N GLY A 440 3.24 -24.88 5.96
CA GLY A 440 2.38 -26.01 6.23
C GLY A 440 0.88 -25.69 6.14
N LYS A 441 0.11 -26.76 5.88
CA LYS A 441 -1.35 -26.86 5.69
C LYS A 441 -1.92 -25.89 4.65
N ARG A 442 -2.26 -26.42 3.48
CA ARG A 442 -3.09 -25.76 2.46
C ARG A 442 -4.34 -25.17 3.13
N GLN A 443 -4.32 -23.88 3.38
CA GLN A 443 -5.56 -23.16 3.67
C GLN A 443 -6.46 -23.28 2.43
N LYS A 444 -7.76 -23.57 2.65
CA LYS A 444 -8.76 -23.53 1.59
C LYS A 444 -8.65 -22.20 0.86
N GLN A 445 -8.36 -22.27 -0.43
CA GLN A 445 -8.24 -21.08 -1.28
C GLN A 445 -9.59 -20.37 -1.32
N PRO A 446 -9.66 -19.06 -1.08
CA PRO A 446 -10.88 -18.31 -1.32
C PRO A 446 -11.24 -18.38 -2.81
N ALA A 447 -12.52 -18.45 -3.11
CA ALA A 447 -13.02 -18.47 -4.48
C ALA A 447 -12.50 -17.24 -5.25
N ALA A 448 -12.18 -17.43 -6.54
CA ALA A 448 -11.73 -16.36 -7.42
C ALA A 448 -12.78 -15.20 -7.43
N ARG A 449 -12.29 -13.96 -7.46
CA ARG A 449 -13.16 -12.79 -7.50
C ARG A 449 -13.82 -12.69 -8.88
N LYS A 450 -15.09 -12.27 -8.93
CA LYS A 450 -15.77 -12.08 -10.22
C LYS A 450 -15.17 -10.87 -10.97
N PRO A 451 -15.25 -10.83 -12.33
CA PRO A 451 -14.94 -9.65 -13.12
C PRO A 451 -15.72 -8.42 -12.64
N LEU A 452 -15.22 -7.22 -12.92
CA LEU A 452 -15.98 -6.00 -12.72
C LEU A 452 -17.17 -6.00 -13.67
N ARG A 453 -18.34 -5.66 -13.14
CA ARG A 453 -19.59 -5.63 -13.90
C ARG A 453 -20.07 -4.20 -14.07
N PHE A 454 -20.36 -3.85 -15.30
CA PHE A 454 -20.92 -2.56 -15.70
C PHE A 454 -22.18 -2.80 -16.53
N VAL A 455 -23.05 -1.80 -16.57
CA VAL A 455 -24.23 -1.81 -17.43
C VAL A 455 -24.25 -0.50 -18.19
N SER A 456 -24.26 -0.58 -19.53
CA SER A 456 -24.32 0.61 -20.39
C SER A 456 -25.62 1.37 -20.21
N ASP A 457 -25.68 2.57 -20.74
CA ASP A 457 -26.92 3.39 -20.71
C ASP A 457 -28.08 2.74 -21.46
N SER A 458 -27.78 1.85 -22.41
CA SER A 458 -28.79 1.03 -23.12
C SER A 458 -29.17 -0.28 -22.42
N GLY A 459 -28.59 -0.57 -21.24
CA GLY A 459 -28.87 -1.78 -20.47
C GLY A 459 -27.96 -2.98 -20.79
N THR A 460 -27.02 -2.85 -21.72
CA THR A 460 -26.11 -3.94 -22.11
C THR A 460 -25.06 -4.20 -21.06
N GLU A 461 -24.82 -5.47 -20.73
CA GLU A 461 -23.78 -5.88 -19.76
C GLU A 461 -22.38 -5.75 -20.35
N ILE A 462 -21.47 -5.15 -19.57
CA ILE A 462 -20.06 -5.01 -19.88
C ILE A 462 -19.25 -5.61 -18.72
N LEU A 463 -18.35 -6.52 -19.03
CA LEU A 463 -17.46 -7.17 -18.07
C LEU A 463 -16.02 -6.71 -18.28
N VAL A 464 -15.33 -6.39 -17.19
CA VAL A 464 -13.93 -5.95 -17.21
C VAL A 464 -13.09 -6.85 -16.33
N GLY A 465 -12.03 -7.41 -16.89
CA GLY A 465 -11.08 -8.26 -16.15
C GLY A 465 -10.22 -7.44 -15.20
N ARG A 466 -9.97 -7.97 -14.00
CA ARG A 466 -9.19 -7.29 -12.95
C ARG A 466 -7.69 -7.51 -13.09
N GLY A 467 -7.28 -8.56 -13.79
CA GLY A 467 -5.88 -8.93 -13.98
C GLY A 467 -5.70 -9.96 -15.09
N ASN A 468 -4.44 -10.30 -15.39
CA ASN A 468 -4.06 -11.13 -16.54
C ASN A 468 -4.73 -12.51 -16.54
N VAL A 469 -4.76 -13.19 -15.39
CA VAL A 469 -5.40 -14.50 -15.26
C VAL A 469 -6.91 -14.39 -15.50
N GLN A 470 -7.52 -13.33 -14.95
CA GLN A 470 -8.96 -13.11 -15.14
C GLN A 470 -9.29 -12.62 -16.55
N ASN A 471 -8.41 -11.87 -17.21
CA ASN A 471 -8.52 -11.50 -18.62
C ASN A 471 -8.61 -12.76 -19.51
N ASP A 472 -7.76 -13.75 -19.22
CA ASP A 472 -7.82 -15.05 -19.90
C ASP A 472 -9.14 -15.78 -19.65
N GLU A 473 -9.54 -15.90 -18.37
CA GLU A 473 -10.79 -16.57 -17.98
C GLU A 473 -12.00 -15.89 -18.63
N LEU A 474 -12.03 -14.56 -18.58
CA LEU A 474 -13.11 -13.76 -19.16
C LEU A 474 -13.22 -13.97 -20.68
N THR A 475 -12.10 -13.89 -21.39
CA THR A 475 -12.07 -13.96 -22.86
C THR A 475 -12.25 -15.39 -23.41
N LEU A 476 -11.63 -16.39 -22.75
CA LEU A 476 -11.55 -17.74 -23.30
C LEU A 476 -12.63 -18.69 -22.77
N HIS A 477 -13.24 -18.40 -21.60
CA HIS A 477 -14.15 -19.30 -20.92
C HIS A 477 -15.52 -18.70 -20.61
N ILE A 478 -15.61 -17.38 -20.33
CA ILE A 478 -16.86 -16.71 -19.95
C ILE A 478 -17.56 -16.10 -21.16
N ALA A 479 -16.81 -15.33 -21.96
CA ALA A 479 -17.35 -14.63 -23.11
C ALA A 479 -17.85 -15.59 -24.21
N ARG A 480 -18.95 -15.22 -24.86
CA ARG A 480 -19.47 -15.93 -26.03
C ARG A 480 -18.68 -15.54 -27.27
N ARG A 481 -18.65 -16.43 -28.26
CA ARG A 481 -17.92 -16.17 -29.52
C ARG A 481 -18.41 -14.94 -30.30
N THR A 482 -19.64 -14.54 -30.09
CA THR A 482 -20.28 -13.38 -30.71
C THR A 482 -20.05 -12.08 -29.93
N ASP A 483 -19.73 -12.14 -28.63
CA ASP A 483 -19.50 -10.96 -27.80
C ASP A 483 -18.34 -10.12 -28.37
N LEU A 484 -18.34 -8.81 -28.05
CA LEU A 484 -17.26 -7.92 -28.44
C LEU A 484 -16.17 -7.93 -27.35
N TRP A 485 -14.96 -8.02 -27.80
CA TRP A 485 -13.74 -7.88 -26.99
C TRP A 485 -13.07 -6.56 -27.33
N LEU A 486 -12.71 -5.79 -26.30
CA LEU A 486 -11.99 -4.53 -26.44
C LEU A 486 -10.75 -4.52 -25.57
N HIS A 487 -9.69 -3.88 -26.08
CA HIS A 487 -8.42 -3.69 -25.35
C HIS A 487 -7.67 -2.48 -25.89
N VAL A 488 -6.93 -1.78 -25.03
CA VAL A 488 -6.06 -0.66 -25.41
C VAL A 488 -4.89 -1.16 -26.27
N GLN A 489 -4.64 -0.52 -27.39
CA GLN A 489 -3.63 -0.93 -28.35
C GLN A 489 -2.21 -0.73 -27.76
N LYS A 490 -1.37 -1.77 -27.81
CA LYS A 490 0.06 -1.75 -27.44
C LYS A 490 0.39 -1.33 -25.99
N LEU A 491 -0.59 -1.24 -25.12
CA LEU A 491 -0.39 -0.91 -23.70
C LEU A 491 -0.98 -2.00 -22.81
N PRO A 492 -0.44 -2.23 -21.59
CA PRO A 492 -1.07 -3.07 -20.59
C PRO A 492 -2.46 -2.56 -20.20
N GLY A 493 -3.42 -3.48 -20.03
CA GLY A 493 -4.78 -3.12 -19.67
C GLY A 493 -5.68 -4.32 -19.44
N SER A 494 -6.93 -4.05 -19.10
CA SER A 494 -7.97 -5.06 -18.92
C SER A 494 -8.60 -5.46 -20.25
N HIS A 495 -8.98 -6.74 -20.36
CA HIS A 495 -9.92 -7.17 -21.39
C HIS A 495 -11.32 -6.70 -20.99
N VAL A 496 -12.01 -6.09 -21.92
CA VAL A 496 -13.39 -5.64 -21.76
C VAL A 496 -14.27 -6.43 -22.70
N ILE A 497 -15.31 -7.06 -22.15
CA ILE A 497 -16.26 -7.86 -22.94
C ILE A 497 -17.62 -7.17 -22.89
N VAL A 498 -18.19 -6.91 -24.07
CA VAL A 498 -19.57 -6.42 -24.23
C VAL A 498 -20.45 -7.58 -24.64
N SER A 499 -21.43 -7.91 -23.83
CA SER A 499 -22.37 -9.00 -24.09
C SER A 499 -23.28 -8.67 -25.27
N GLN A 500 -23.37 -9.59 -26.22
CA GLN A 500 -24.35 -9.53 -27.34
C GLN A 500 -25.46 -10.56 -27.18
N ALA A 501 -25.76 -10.94 -25.93
CA ALA A 501 -26.79 -11.93 -25.63
C ALA A 501 -28.19 -11.50 -26.04
N GLU A 502 -28.49 -10.19 -26.01
CA GLU A 502 -29.82 -9.58 -26.31
C GLU A 502 -29.84 -8.86 -27.66
N GLY A 503 -28.81 -9.00 -28.49
CA GLY A 503 -28.67 -8.35 -29.79
C GLY A 503 -27.32 -7.67 -29.99
N GLU A 504 -27.13 -7.04 -31.14
CA GLU A 504 -25.91 -6.26 -31.40
C GLU A 504 -25.83 -5.03 -30.50
N ALA A 505 -24.68 -4.79 -29.89
CA ALA A 505 -24.43 -3.61 -29.10
C ALA A 505 -24.45 -2.35 -29.97
N ASP A 506 -25.09 -1.30 -29.48
CA ASP A 506 -25.12 0.00 -30.12
C ASP A 506 -23.75 0.72 -30.05
N GLU A 507 -23.57 1.70 -30.92
CA GLU A 507 -22.28 2.44 -30.99
C GLU A 507 -21.96 3.20 -29.70
N GLU A 508 -22.97 3.61 -28.92
CA GLU A 508 -22.78 4.30 -27.65
C GLU A 508 -22.25 3.31 -26.59
N THR A 509 -22.83 2.12 -26.48
CA THR A 509 -22.31 1.04 -25.63
C THR A 509 -20.85 0.70 -25.96
N ILE A 510 -20.50 0.64 -27.24
CA ILE A 510 -19.15 0.36 -27.69
C ILE A 510 -18.19 1.50 -27.31
N ARG A 511 -18.61 2.77 -27.39
CA ARG A 511 -17.83 3.91 -26.92
C ARG A 511 -17.62 3.88 -25.39
N GLN A 512 -18.67 3.57 -24.65
CA GLN A 512 -18.59 3.41 -23.19
C GLN A 512 -17.64 2.28 -22.80
N ALA A 513 -17.71 1.13 -23.47
CA ALA A 513 -16.79 0.02 -23.28
C ALA A 513 -15.34 0.37 -23.63
N ALA A 514 -15.14 1.15 -24.70
CA ALA A 514 -13.81 1.64 -25.08
C ALA A 514 -13.25 2.61 -24.02
N ALA A 515 -14.08 3.51 -23.47
CA ALA A 515 -13.68 4.39 -22.36
C ALA A 515 -13.33 3.60 -21.10
N LEU A 516 -14.09 2.53 -20.78
CA LEU A 516 -13.75 1.60 -19.70
C LEU A 516 -12.41 0.89 -19.97
N ALA A 517 -12.15 0.43 -21.19
CA ALA A 517 -10.85 -0.18 -21.54
C ALA A 517 -9.69 0.81 -21.34
N ALA A 518 -9.86 2.07 -21.69
CA ALA A 518 -8.88 3.12 -21.45
C ALA A 518 -8.69 3.39 -19.94
N THR A 519 -9.78 3.45 -19.16
CA THR A 519 -9.78 3.70 -17.72
C THR A 519 -9.08 2.59 -16.93
N TYR A 520 -9.29 1.32 -17.36
CA TYR A 520 -8.66 0.14 -16.74
C TYR A 520 -7.38 -0.30 -17.47
N SER A 521 -6.57 0.65 -17.91
CA SER A 521 -5.28 0.43 -18.56
C SER A 521 -4.20 1.38 -18.05
N GLN A 522 -2.97 1.16 -18.46
CA GLN A 522 -1.85 2.06 -18.20
C GLN A 522 -2.07 3.48 -18.78
N ALA A 523 -3.00 3.62 -19.71
CA ALA A 523 -3.35 4.90 -20.34
C ALA A 523 -4.24 5.81 -19.47
N LYS A 524 -4.63 5.40 -18.28
CA LYS A 524 -5.54 6.13 -17.37
C LYS A 524 -5.22 7.62 -17.18
N THR A 525 -3.95 7.98 -17.15
CA THR A 525 -3.48 9.38 -16.98
C THR A 525 -3.06 10.04 -18.28
N GLY A 526 -3.16 9.34 -19.42
CA GLY A 526 -2.84 9.83 -20.76
C GLY A 526 -4.04 10.51 -21.42
N GLY A 527 -3.78 11.18 -22.53
CA GLY A 527 -4.84 11.76 -23.35
C GLY A 527 -5.66 10.71 -24.13
N LYS A 528 -6.04 11.00 -25.36
CA LYS A 528 -6.76 10.04 -26.22
C LYS A 528 -5.86 8.86 -26.58
N VAL A 529 -6.40 7.64 -26.47
CA VAL A 529 -5.74 6.37 -26.79
C VAL A 529 -6.55 5.55 -27.77
N ALA A 530 -5.86 4.69 -28.50
CA ALA A 530 -6.46 3.75 -29.42
C ALA A 530 -6.91 2.48 -28.67
N VAL A 531 -8.16 2.08 -28.85
CA VAL A 531 -8.74 0.85 -28.31
C VAL A 531 -9.20 0.01 -29.50
N ASP A 532 -8.68 -1.21 -29.58
CA ASP A 532 -9.10 -2.16 -30.59
C ASP A 532 -10.34 -2.93 -30.13
N CYS A 533 -11.31 -3.08 -31.02
CA CYS A 533 -12.57 -3.77 -30.81
C CYS A 533 -12.75 -4.85 -31.87
N THR A 534 -12.95 -6.09 -31.44
CA THR A 534 -13.23 -7.24 -32.31
C THR A 534 -14.18 -8.22 -31.66
N GLN A 535 -14.70 -9.20 -32.39
CA GLN A 535 -15.45 -10.29 -31.78
C GLN A 535 -14.54 -11.31 -31.11
N VAL A 536 -14.97 -11.89 -30.00
CA VAL A 536 -14.21 -12.89 -29.22
C VAL A 536 -13.73 -14.06 -30.09
N ARG A 537 -14.50 -14.47 -31.11
CA ARG A 537 -14.09 -15.55 -32.05
C ARG A 537 -12.78 -15.28 -32.79
N PHE A 538 -12.38 -14.03 -32.94
CA PHE A 538 -11.14 -13.62 -33.59
C PHE A 538 -9.97 -13.44 -32.61
N VAL A 539 -10.22 -13.63 -31.30
CA VAL A 539 -9.21 -13.56 -30.26
C VAL A 539 -8.71 -14.96 -29.91
N LYS A 540 -7.40 -15.18 -29.95
CA LYS A 540 -6.76 -16.47 -29.68
C LYS A 540 -5.60 -16.30 -28.72
N LYS A 541 -5.42 -17.29 -27.85
CA LYS A 541 -4.24 -17.39 -27.00
C LYS A 541 -3.18 -18.29 -27.66
N PRO A 542 -1.95 -17.80 -27.95
CA PRO A 542 -0.86 -18.63 -28.44
C PRO A 542 -0.49 -19.71 -27.42
N SER A 543 -0.07 -20.89 -27.91
CA SER A 543 0.39 -21.97 -27.03
C SER A 543 1.61 -21.51 -26.23
N GLY A 544 1.58 -21.72 -24.91
CA GLY A 544 2.65 -21.30 -23.99
C GLY A 544 2.71 -19.81 -23.66
N ALA A 545 1.78 -18.99 -24.16
CA ALA A 545 1.75 -17.57 -23.85
C ALA A 545 1.43 -17.31 -22.37
N LYS A 546 2.04 -16.28 -21.81
CA LYS A 546 1.79 -15.78 -20.45
C LYS A 546 0.32 -15.40 -20.26
N PRO A 547 -0.20 -15.38 -19.01
CA PRO A 547 -1.55 -14.90 -18.73
C PRO A 547 -1.80 -13.50 -19.30
N GLY A 548 -3.02 -13.23 -19.78
CA GLY A 548 -3.44 -11.95 -20.37
C GLY A 548 -2.96 -11.71 -21.80
N ARG A 549 -2.06 -12.55 -22.34
CA ARG A 549 -1.56 -12.36 -23.70
C ARG A 549 -2.42 -13.09 -24.73
N VAL A 550 -2.97 -12.32 -25.66
CA VAL A 550 -3.76 -12.82 -26.79
C VAL A 550 -3.27 -12.21 -28.10
N ILE A 551 -3.62 -12.86 -29.21
CA ILE A 551 -3.52 -12.34 -30.58
C ILE A 551 -4.93 -12.24 -31.15
N TYR A 552 -5.19 -11.22 -31.93
CA TYR A 552 -6.51 -10.98 -32.52
C TYR A 552 -6.38 -10.43 -33.93
N THR A 553 -7.44 -10.64 -34.70
CA THR A 553 -7.58 -10.19 -36.09
C THR A 553 -8.96 -9.54 -36.28
N ASP A 554 -9.21 -8.99 -37.45
CA ASP A 554 -10.52 -8.46 -37.86
C ASP A 554 -11.08 -7.46 -36.83
N TYR A 555 -10.28 -6.45 -36.49
CA TYR A 555 -10.60 -5.43 -35.49
C TYR A 555 -10.79 -4.05 -36.11
N ARG A 556 -11.58 -3.23 -35.42
CA ARG A 556 -11.65 -1.79 -35.65
C ARG A 556 -11.06 -1.04 -34.46
N THR A 557 -10.45 0.10 -34.71
CA THR A 557 -9.82 0.93 -33.67
C THR A 557 -10.70 2.14 -33.35
N ILE A 558 -10.91 2.37 -32.06
CA ILE A 558 -11.72 3.47 -31.51
C ILE A 558 -10.77 4.38 -30.74
N ILE A 559 -10.80 5.69 -31.04
CA ILE A 559 -10.02 6.68 -30.30
C ILE A 559 -10.87 7.23 -29.16
N THR A 560 -10.42 7.02 -27.94
CA THR A 560 -11.14 7.43 -26.71
C THR A 560 -10.17 7.92 -25.65
N ALA A 561 -10.68 8.42 -24.53
CA ALA A 561 -9.91 8.77 -23.34
C ALA A 561 -10.47 8.02 -22.12
N ALA A 562 -9.67 7.90 -21.08
CA ALA A 562 -10.13 7.38 -19.79
C ALA A 562 -11.19 8.31 -19.19
N ASP A 563 -12.24 7.72 -18.58
CA ASP A 563 -13.33 8.44 -17.93
C ASP A 563 -13.73 7.71 -16.64
N GLU A 564 -13.20 8.20 -15.50
CA GLU A 564 -13.48 7.62 -14.18
C GLU A 564 -14.93 7.87 -13.74
N ALA A 565 -15.48 9.04 -14.06
CA ALA A 565 -16.86 9.36 -13.70
C ALA A 565 -17.86 8.45 -14.44
N LEU A 566 -17.60 8.15 -15.72
CA LEU A 566 -18.36 7.17 -16.47
C LEU A 566 -18.23 5.78 -15.83
N ALA A 567 -17.02 5.36 -15.46
CA ALA A 567 -16.81 4.06 -14.85
C ALA A 567 -17.55 3.93 -13.51
N GLU A 568 -17.55 4.94 -12.66
CA GLU A 568 -18.31 4.93 -11.40
C GLU A 568 -19.83 4.88 -11.66
N ARG A 569 -20.34 5.65 -12.62
CA ARG A 569 -21.76 5.71 -12.96
C ARG A 569 -22.31 4.39 -13.51
N LEU A 570 -21.55 3.71 -14.35
CA LEU A 570 -21.97 2.46 -15.00
C LEU A 570 -21.75 1.22 -14.13
N ARG A 571 -20.93 1.30 -13.08
CA ARG A 571 -20.58 0.17 -12.22
C ARG A 571 -21.80 -0.40 -11.51
N LYS A 572 -21.94 -1.72 -11.54
CA LYS A 572 -22.91 -2.51 -10.78
C LYS A 572 -22.15 -3.56 -9.99
N ASP A 573 -22.33 -3.56 -8.67
CA ASP A 573 -21.70 -4.52 -7.75
C ASP A 573 -22.29 -5.93 -7.86
#